data_0984002327853cb69689ab016c5cd351
#
_entry.id   0984002327853cb69689ab016c5cd351
#
_cell.length_a   1.000
_cell.length_b   1.000
_cell.length_c   1.000
_cell.angle_alpha   90.00
_cell.angle_beta   90.00
_cell.angle_gamma   90.00
#
_symmetry.space_group_name_H-M   'P 1'
#
loop_
_entity.id
_entity.type
_entity.pdbx_description
1 polymer ?
#
loop_
_entity_poly.entity_id
_entity_poly.type
_entity_poly.pdbx_seq_one_letter_code
_entity_poly.pdbx_strand_id
1 'polypeptide(L)'
;MKKIITFALVLFVASLLTACAENTSGELSSEHLKVGVTAGPHEQIMEKVAELAEAEGLTIDIEVFTEYVMPNIALDEGDLDVNSFQHKPYLDNFKSDRNLDIVEVATTVNAPMGIYSTQISDITELEEGDSVGLPNDPINGARALMLFEVAGLITLEEGVADQATVLDIADNPLNLDFIELEASQIPRQLDELAVAAINTNFAIEHGYVPTEDSIYIEAADSPWVNIIVVREENKDDAVLETLIRLYQSEEVAQFVEETFQGSLITSW
;
A
#
# COMPACT_ATOMS: atom_id res chain seq x y z
N MET A 1 -22.57 51.94 39.27
CA MET A 1 -21.78 51.81 38.05
C MET A 1 -20.66 50.75 38.20
N LYS A 2 -19.85 50.68 39.27
CA LYS A 2 -18.79 49.68 39.44
C LYS A 2 -19.27 48.24 39.49
N LYS A 3 -20.44 47.92 40.06
CA LYS A 3 -20.99 46.54 40.15
C LYS A 3 -21.53 46.00 38.82
N ILE A 4 -21.99 46.87 37.92
CA ILE A 4 -22.50 46.48 36.60
C ILE A 4 -21.34 46.13 35.65
N ILE A 5 -20.21 46.83 35.75
CA ILE A 5 -19.02 46.59 34.96
C ILE A 5 -18.37 45.25 35.34
N THR A 6 -18.37 44.90 36.64
CA THR A 6 -17.82 43.61 37.11
C THR A 6 -18.64 42.41 36.62
N PHE A 7 -19.98 42.56 36.52
CA PHE A 7 -20.85 41.48 36.03
C PHE A 7 -20.74 41.26 34.51
N ALA A 8 -20.55 42.35 33.75
CA ALA A 8 -20.31 42.25 32.29
C ALA A 8 -18.95 41.64 31.95
N LEU A 9 -17.92 41.89 32.79
CA LEU A 9 -16.59 41.32 32.60
C LEU A 9 -16.55 39.77 32.89
N VAL A 10 -17.34 39.31 33.87
CA VAL A 10 -17.44 37.87 34.19
C VAL A 10 -18.21 37.13 33.11
N LEU A 11 -19.23 37.71 32.49
CA LEU A 11 -19.96 37.10 31.36
C LEU A 11 -19.12 37.06 30.08
N PHE A 12 -18.22 38.01 29.87
CA PHE A 12 -17.34 38.01 28.69
C PHE A 12 -16.18 37.00 28.80
N VAL A 13 -15.69 36.70 30.01
CA VAL A 13 -14.67 35.66 30.25
C VAL A 13 -15.28 34.25 30.17
N ALA A 14 -16.56 34.09 30.54
CA ALA A 14 -17.24 32.78 30.42
C ALA A 14 -17.53 32.36 28.96
N SER A 15 -17.62 33.35 28.02
CA SER A 15 -17.83 33.05 26.58
C SER A 15 -16.55 32.77 25.80
N LEU A 16 -15.36 32.90 26.42
CA LEU A 16 -14.06 32.56 25.80
C LEU A 16 -13.57 31.13 26.12
N LEU A 17 -14.29 30.39 26.96
CA LEU A 17 -13.94 29.06 27.37
C LEU A 17 -14.64 27.94 26.56
N THR A 18 -15.42 28.29 25.52
CA THR A 18 -16.13 27.30 24.68
C THR A 18 -15.48 27.06 23.29
N ALA A 19 -14.21 27.43 23.11
CA ALA A 19 -13.54 27.30 21.80
C ALA A 19 -12.30 26.44 21.86
N CYS A 20 -12.34 25.34 22.62
CA CYS A 20 -11.43 24.17 22.47
C CYS A 20 -12.19 22.98 23.03
N ALA A 21 -13.17 22.47 22.30
CA ALA A 21 -13.51 21.08 22.38
C ALA A 21 -12.49 20.39 21.49
N GLU A 22 -11.30 20.10 22.03
CA GLU A 22 -10.50 18.99 21.50
C GLU A 22 -11.42 17.76 21.57
N ASN A 23 -11.60 17.11 20.43
CA ASN A 23 -12.24 15.79 20.35
C ASN A 23 -11.46 14.84 21.27
N THR A 24 -11.92 14.67 22.50
CA THR A 24 -11.34 13.74 23.48
C THR A 24 -11.95 12.34 23.40
N SER A 25 -12.71 12.05 22.35
CA SER A 25 -13.02 10.68 21.94
C SER A 25 -11.99 10.33 20.87
N GLY A 26 -11.26 9.25 20.94
CA GLY A 26 -10.34 8.78 19.90
C GLY A 26 -11.01 8.47 18.54
N GLU A 27 -12.22 8.98 18.31
CA GLU A 27 -13.04 8.83 17.11
C GLU A 27 -12.53 9.75 15.98
N LEU A 28 -12.49 9.24 14.77
CA LEU A 28 -12.07 9.96 13.57
C LEU A 28 -13.05 11.10 13.22
N SER A 29 -12.53 12.16 12.63
CA SER A 29 -13.35 13.30 12.21
C SER A 29 -14.32 12.90 11.09
N SER A 30 -15.58 13.30 11.19
CA SER A 30 -16.58 13.10 10.14
C SER A 30 -16.42 14.03 8.93
N GLU A 31 -15.59 15.07 9.03
CA GLU A 31 -15.40 16.10 8.00
C GLU A 31 -13.98 16.11 7.41
N HIS A 32 -13.05 15.39 8.04
CA HIS A 32 -11.63 15.45 7.64
C HIS A 32 -10.91 14.16 8.01
N LEU A 33 -10.21 13.55 7.04
CA LEU A 33 -9.33 12.38 7.23
C LEU A 33 -7.94 12.66 6.66
N LYS A 34 -6.92 12.22 7.37
CA LYS A 34 -5.54 12.19 6.90
C LYS A 34 -5.19 10.76 6.46
N VAL A 35 -4.96 10.56 5.16
CA VAL A 35 -4.80 9.23 4.56
C VAL A 35 -3.38 9.07 4.01
N GLY A 36 -2.65 8.06 4.52
CA GLY A 36 -1.34 7.67 4.02
C GLY A 36 -1.44 6.70 2.84
N VAL A 37 -0.71 7.00 1.78
CA VAL A 37 -0.61 6.16 0.57
C VAL A 37 0.83 6.08 0.10
N THR A 38 1.17 5.10 -0.77
CA THR A 38 2.42 5.15 -1.50
C THR A 38 2.24 5.86 -2.84
N ALA A 39 3.32 6.49 -3.32
CA ALA A 39 3.37 7.14 -4.63
C ALA A 39 2.92 6.21 -5.76
N GLY A 40 2.45 6.80 -6.85
CA GLY A 40 1.94 6.08 -8.01
C GLY A 40 0.45 5.73 -7.90
N PRO A 41 0.03 4.48 -8.17
CA PRO A 41 -1.38 4.15 -8.31
C PRO A 41 -2.20 4.33 -7.03
N HIS A 42 -1.64 4.08 -5.84
CA HIS A 42 -2.35 4.27 -4.58
C HIS A 42 -2.70 5.74 -4.34
N GLU A 43 -1.75 6.65 -4.62
CA GLU A 43 -1.95 8.09 -4.60
C GLU A 43 -3.04 8.51 -5.59
N GLN A 44 -2.93 8.10 -6.85
CA GLN A 44 -3.87 8.49 -7.91
C GLN A 44 -5.31 8.00 -7.63
N ILE A 45 -5.46 6.78 -7.11
CA ILE A 45 -6.78 6.27 -6.70
C ILE A 45 -7.32 7.08 -5.53
N MET A 46 -6.50 7.36 -4.52
CA MET A 46 -6.95 8.13 -3.35
C MET A 46 -7.27 9.59 -3.71
N GLU A 47 -6.56 10.20 -4.66
CA GLU A 47 -6.92 11.52 -5.22
C GLU A 47 -8.32 11.49 -5.85
N LYS A 48 -8.65 10.42 -6.60
CA LYS A 48 -9.99 10.25 -7.16
C LYS A 48 -11.05 10.07 -6.07
N VAL A 49 -10.74 9.31 -5.02
CA VAL A 49 -11.63 9.16 -3.85
C VAL A 49 -11.82 10.50 -3.14
N ALA A 50 -10.75 11.29 -2.96
CA ALA A 50 -10.80 12.61 -2.31
C ALA A 50 -11.68 13.60 -3.10
N GLU A 51 -11.60 13.58 -4.44
CA GLU A 51 -12.49 14.38 -5.31
C GLU A 51 -13.97 14.05 -5.06
N LEU A 52 -14.30 12.77 -4.93
CA LEU A 52 -15.67 12.33 -4.65
C LEU A 52 -16.11 12.67 -3.23
N ALA A 53 -15.20 12.53 -2.25
CA ALA A 53 -15.43 12.81 -0.85
C ALA A 53 -15.74 14.28 -0.59
N GLU A 54 -15.06 15.21 -1.28
CA GLU A 54 -15.30 16.66 -1.17
C GLU A 54 -16.72 17.04 -1.56
N ALA A 55 -17.30 16.38 -2.55
CA ALA A 55 -18.69 16.59 -2.95
C ALA A 55 -19.70 16.17 -1.87
N GLU A 56 -19.30 15.30 -0.94
CA GLU A 56 -20.10 14.86 0.20
C GLU A 56 -19.73 15.56 1.52
N GLY A 57 -18.78 16.52 1.49
CA GLY A 57 -18.36 17.30 2.65
C GLY A 57 -17.26 16.64 3.50
N LEU A 58 -16.60 15.60 2.99
CA LEU A 58 -15.45 14.96 3.63
C LEU A 58 -14.17 15.37 2.91
N THR A 59 -13.30 16.09 3.59
CA THR A 59 -11.96 16.45 3.10
C THR A 59 -10.97 15.31 3.41
N ILE A 60 -10.21 14.89 2.42
CA ILE A 60 -9.14 13.89 2.56
C ILE A 60 -7.80 14.56 2.29
N ASP A 61 -6.97 14.67 3.32
CA ASP A 61 -5.56 15.09 3.19
C ASP A 61 -4.71 13.87 2.92
N ILE A 62 -4.09 13.80 1.74
CA ILE A 62 -3.28 12.67 1.31
C ILE A 62 -1.82 12.92 1.69
N GLU A 63 -1.23 11.99 2.46
CA GLU A 63 0.20 11.95 2.74
C GLU A 63 0.86 10.83 1.93
N VAL A 64 1.82 11.21 1.07
CA VAL A 64 2.44 10.29 0.12
C VAL A 64 3.80 9.80 0.66
N PHE A 65 3.98 8.50 0.71
CA PHE A 65 5.20 7.83 1.14
C PHE A 65 5.90 7.16 -0.06
N THR A 66 7.22 7.07 0.01
CA THR A 66 8.05 6.47 -1.05
C THR A 66 8.56 5.07 -0.71
N GLU A 67 8.07 4.48 0.38
CA GLU A 67 8.45 3.16 0.87
C GLU A 67 7.32 2.57 1.75
N TYR A 68 7.47 1.31 2.23
CA TYR A 68 6.36 0.57 2.87
C TYR A 68 6.36 0.59 4.42
N VAL A 69 7.43 1.11 5.07
CA VAL A 69 7.57 1.01 6.53
C VAL A 69 6.82 2.13 7.25
N MET A 70 7.02 3.38 6.82
CA MET A 70 6.50 4.54 7.54
C MET A 70 4.98 4.67 7.55
N PRO A 71 4.20 4.29 6.49
CA PRO A 71 2.75 4.46 6.55
C PRO A 71 2.07 3.73 7.71
N ASN A 72 2.55 2.54 8.10
CA ASN A 72 2.02 1.80 9.25
C ASN A 72 2.45 2.38 10.59
N ILE A 73 3.68 2.89 10.67
CA ILE A 73 4.19 3.56 11.88
C ILE A 73 3.42 4.86 12.12
N ALA A 74 3.27 5.69 11.10
CA ALA A 74 2.53 6.95 11.17
C ALA A 74 1.05 6.74 11.53
N LEU A 75 0.44 5.65 11.07
CA LEU A 75 -0.92 5.28 11.44
C LEU A 75 -1.03 4.89 12.92
N ASP A 76 -0.13 4.03 13.41
CA ASP A 76 -0.11 3.58 14.80
C ASP A 76 0.18 4.74 15.78
N GLU A 77 1.07 5.67 15.40
CA GLU A 77 1.42 6.86 16.19
C GLU A 77 0.32 7.94 16.15
N GLY A 78 -0.69 7.81 15.30
CA GLY A 78 -1.80 8.77 15.15
C GLY A 78 -1.48 9.97 14.27
N ASP A 79 -0.38 9.93 13.52
CA ASP A 79 -0.05 10.94 12.51
C ASP A 79 -0.90 10.79 11.24
N LEU A 80 -1.50 9.61 11.04
CA LEU A 80 -2.50 9.31 10.02
C LEU A 80 -3.78 8.77 10.68
N ASP A 81 -4.90 8.94 10.00
CA ASP A 81 -6.19 8.34 10.36
C ASP A 81 -6.39 6.97 9.68
N VAL A 82 -5.92 6.87 8.44
CA VAL A 82 -6.09 5.72 7.54
C VAL A 82 -4.81 5.53 6.73
N ASN A 83 -4.49 4.30 6.32
CA ASN A 83 -3.60 4.08 5.19
C ASN A 83 -4.18 3.10 4.15
N SER A 84 -3.72 3.20 2.89
CA SER A 84 -4.13 2.34 1.78
C SER A 84 -2.97 2.18 0.81
N PHE A 85 -2.15 1.10 0.98
CA PHE A 85 -0.98 0.84 0.15
C PHE A 85 -0.55 -0.63 0.15
N GLN A 86 -1.02 -1.44 1.08
CA GLN A 86 -0.50 -2.75 1.42
C GLN A 86 -1.54 -3.85 1.26
N HIS A 87 -1.08 -5.08 1.05
CA HIS A 87 -1.92 -6.27 1.10
C HIS A 87 -1.94 -6.90 2.50
N LYS A 88 -2.97 -7.69 2.79
CA LYS A 88 -3.18 -8.28 4.11
C LYS A 88 -1.99 -9.07 4.67
N PRO A 89 -1.31 -9.97 3.94
CA PRO A 89 -0.15 -10.69 4.48
C PRO A 89 0.99 -9.77 4.96
N TYR A 90 1.24 -8.65 4.24
CA TYR A 90 2.22 -7.66 4.67
C TYR A 90 1.80 -6.99 5.98
N LEU A 91 0.54 -6.56 6.10
CA LEU A 91 0.00 -6.00 7.34
C LEU A 91 0.16 -6.98 8.50
N ASP A 92 -0.26 -8.24 8.32
CA ASP A 92 -0.25 -9.24 9.39
C ASP A 92 1.18 -9.51 9.91
N ASN A 93 2.17 -9.61 9.01
CA ASN A 93 3.58 -9.72 9.39
C ASN A 93 4.07 -8.45 10.09
N PHE A 94 3.84 -7.28 9.49
CA PHE A 94 4.34 -5.99 9.99
C PHE A 94 3.82 -5.68 11.40
N LYS A 95 2.51 -5.86 11.62
CA LYS A 95 1.90 -5.64 12.95
C LYS A 95 2.36 -6.65 13.99
N SER A 96 2.57 -7.91 13.60
CA SER A 96 3.09 -8.95 14.49
C SER A 96 4.52 -8.64 14.96
N ASP A 97 5.39 -8.25 14.04
CA ASP A 97 6.79 -7.97 14.32
C ASP A 97 6.99 -6.74 15.22
N ARG A 98 6.09 -5.76 15.14
CA ARG A 98 6.17 -4.47 15.86
C ARG A 98 5.14 -4.32 16.96
N ASN A 99 4.23 -5.29 17.11
CA ASN A 99 3.13 -5.26 18.08
C ASN A 99 2.25 -4.00 17.92
N LEU A 100 1.84 -3.70 16.66
CA LEU A 100 0.98 -2.57 16.35
C LEU A 100 -0.49 -2.95 16.45
N ASP A 101 -1.33 -1.99 16.83
CA ASP A 101 -2.78 -2.16 17.00
C ASP A 101 -3.55 -1.51 15.84
N ILE A 102 -3.27 -1.98 14.63
CA ILE A 102 -3.89 -1.54 13.38
C ILE A 102 -4.60 -2.71 12.69
N VAL A 103 -5.68 -2.42 11.96
CA VAL A 103 -6.57 -3.45 11.40
C VAL A 103 -7.10 -3.07 10.03
N GLU A 104 -7.31 -4.08 9.18
CA GLU A 104 -7.99 -3.92 7.92
C GLU A 104 -9.48 -3.65 8.09
N VAL A 105 -10.05 -2.77 7.26
CA VAL A 105 -11.49 -2.45 7.26
C VAL A 105 -12.14 -2.67 5.89
N ALA A 106 -11.38 -2.71 4.81
CA ALA A 106 -11.91 -2.99 3.47
C ALA A 106 -10.82 -3.49 2.52
N THR A 107 -11.23 -4.22 1.48
CA THR A 107 -10.38 -4.53 0.31
C THR A 107 -10.36 -3.38 -0.68
N THR A 108 -9.29 -3.29 -1.48
CA THR A 108 -9.12 -2.27 -2.51
C THR A 108 -8.80 -2.92 -3.87
N VAL A 109 -7.61 -2.77 -4.39
CA VAL A 109 -7.20 -3.32 -5.67
C VAL A 109 -6.25 -4.50 -5.49
N ASN A 110 -6.29 -5.43 -6.43
CA ASN A 110 -5.19 -6.39 -6.62
C ASN A 110 -4.17 -5.78 -7.57
N ALA A 111 -2.89 -5.93 -7.22
CA ALA A 111 -1.75 -5.40 -7.96
C ALA A 111 -0.77 -6.55 -8.24
N PRO A 112 -0.94 -7.31 -9.35
CA PRO A 112 -0.09 -8.44 -9.69
C PRO A 112 1.38 -8.04 -9.82
N MET A 113 2.29 -8.72 -9.10
CA MET A 113 3.73 -8.49 -9.20
C MET A 113 4.25 -8.97 -10.55
N GLY A 114 5.14 -8.19 -11.17
CA GLY A 114 5.78 -8.54 -12.44
C GLY A 114 7.28 -8.77 -12.30
N ILE A 115 7.84 -9.55 -13.24
CA ILE A 115 9.28 -9.67 -13.48
C ILE A 115 9.62 -8.79 -14.68
N TYR A 116 10.61 -7.94 -14.53
CA TYR A 116 11.02 -6.95 -15.53
C TYR A 116 12.48 -7.11 -15.90
N SER A 117 12.83 -6.65 -17.09
CA SER A 117 14.21 -6.56 -17.57
C SER A 117 14.36 -5.39 -18.54
N THR A 118 15.55 -4.78 -18.56
CA THR A 118 16.00 -3.87 -19.61
C THR A 118 16.95 -4.55 -20.59
N GLN A 119 17.32 -5.82 -20.34
CA GLN A 119 18.36 -6.54 -21.07
C GLN A 119 17.81 -7.68 -21.94
N ILE A 120 16.77 -8.36 -21.49
CA ILE A 120 16.13 -9.48 -22.17
C ILE A 120 14.63 -9.22 -22.35
N SER A 121 14.01 -9.91 -23.29
CA SER A 121 12.59 -9.78 -23.63
C SER A 121 11.74 -11.00 -23.26
N ASP A 122 12.37 -12.10 -22.90
CA ASP A 122 11.72 -13.34 -22.51
C ASP A 122 12.52 -13.99 -21.38
N ILE A 123 11.83 -14.52 -20.38
CA ILE A 123 12.45 -15.14 -19.19
C ILE A 123 13.33 -16.35 -19.53
N THR A 124 13.10 -16.97 -20.69
CA THR A 124 13.90 -18.10 -21.18
C THR A 124 15.27 -17.68 -21.74
N GLU A 125 15.53 -16.38 -21.85
CA GLU A 125 16.83 -15.86 -22.28
C GLU A 125 17.85 -15.71 -21.13
N LEU A 126 17.42 -15.98 -19.86
CA LEU A 126 18.32 -15.98 -18.71
C LEU A 126 19.45 -16.99 -18.86
N GLU A 127 20.66 -16.58 -18.52
CA GLU A 127 21.89 -17.36 -18.59
C GLU A 127 22.38 -17.79 -17.19
N GLU A 128 23.30 -18.74 -17.16
CA GLU A 128 23.91 -19.21 -15.91
C GLU A 128 24.66 -18.09 -15.18
N GLY A 129 24.31 -17.84 -13.92
CA GLY A 129 24.95 -16.84 -13.05
C GLY A 129 24.36 -15.45 -13.18
N ASP A 130 23.26 -15.28 -13.92
CA ASP A 130 22.56 -14.01 -14.02
C ASP A 130 22.07 -13.50 -12.67
N SER A 131 22.12 -12.16 -12.48
CA SER A 131 21.65 -11.52 -11.27
C SER A 131 20.14 -11.24 -11.29
N VAL A 132 19.46 -11.58 -10.21
CA VAL A 132 18.00 -11.51 -10.06
C VAL A 132 17.64 -10.66 -8.84
N GLY A 133 16.97 -9.53 -9.05
CA GLY A 133 16.53 -8.65 -7.98
C GLY A 133 15.18 -9.07 -7.39
N LEU A 134 15.03 -8.93 -6.07
CA LEU A 134 13.76 -9.14 -5.36
C LEU A 134 13.66 -8.23 -4.13
N PRO A 135 12.42 -7.97 -3.62
CA PRO A 135 12.21 -7.23 -2.38
C PRO A 135 12.87 -7.91 -1.18
N ASN A 136 13.42 -7.10 -0.27
CA ASN A 136 14.10 -7.59 0.94
C ASN A 136 13.17 -7.70 2.17
N ASP A 137 11.91 -7.28 2.08
CA ASP A 137 10.96 -7.56 3.13
C ASP A 137 10.47 -9.03 3.06
N PRO A 138 10.20 -9.66 4.22
CA PRO A 138 9.94 -11.10 4.25
C PRO A 138 8.77 -11.54 3.36
N ILE A 139 7.73 -10.73 3.26
CA ILE A 139 6.49 -11.11 2.57
C ILE A 139 6.59 -10.89 1.06
N ASN A 140 7.07 -9.73 0.61
CA ASN A 140 7.25 -9.49 -0.83
C ASN A 140 8.46 -10.27 -1.37
N GLY A 141 9.49 -10.53 -0.55
CA GLY A 141 10.59 -11.44 -0.91
C GLY A 141 10.11 -12.86 -1.17
N ALA A 142 9.34 -13.42 -0.25
CA ALA A 142 8.72 -14.75 -0.43
C ALA A 142 7.78 -14.78 -1.65
N ARG A 143 6.95 -13.73 -1.83
CA ARG A 143 6.08 -13.57 -3.00
C ARG A 143 6.87 -13.59 -4.32
N ALA A 144 7.98 -12.85 -4.37
CA ALA A 144 8.86 -12.84 -5.54
C ALA A 144 9.49 -14.22 -5.81
N LEU A 145 9.94 -14.92 -4.77
CA LEU A 145 10.47 -16.29 -4.92
C LEU A 145 9.40 -17.26 -5.45
N MET A 146 8.16 -17.19 -4.95
CA MET A 146 7.05 -17.96 -5.51
C MET A 146 6.78 -17.62 -6.97
N LEU A 147 6.89 -16.33 -7.36
CA LEU A 147 6.74 -15.92 -8.74
C LEU A 147 7.84 -16.50 -9.63
N PHE A 148 9.11 -16.52 -9.18
CA PHE A 148 10.20 -17.16 -9.89
C PHE A 148 10.03 -18.68 -10.00
N GLU A 149 9.46 -19.33 -8.98
CA GLU A 149 9.12 -20.76 -9.04
C GLU A 149 8.02 -21.03 -10.07
N VAL A 150 6.92 -20.27 -10.06
CA VAL A 150 5.83 -20.39 -11.06
C VAL A 150 6.35 -20.12 -12.48
N ALA A 151 7.30 -19.22 -12.63
CA ALA A 151 7.98 -18.95 -13.90
C ALA A 151 8.94 -20.08 -14.33
N GLY A 152 9.19 -21.06 -13.46
CA GLY A 152 10.02 -22.26 -13.76
C GLY A 152 11.52 -22.02 -13.65
N LEU A 153 11.94 -20.95 -12.98
CA LEU A 153 13.36 -20.59 -12.82
C LEU A 153 14.03 -21.32 -11.65
N ILE A 154 13.28 -21.56 -10.59
CA ILE A 154 13.74 -22.22 -9.35
C ILE A 154 12.70 -23.21 -8.86
N THR A 155 13.08 -24.02 -7.87
CA THR A 155 12.13 -24.78 -7.04
C THR A 155 12.41 -24.44 -5.58
N LEU A 156 11.36 -24.17 -4.81
CA LEU A 156 11.44 -23.92 -3.37
C LEU A 156 11.34 -25.23 -2.58
N GLU A 157 11.82 -25.25 -1.35
CA GLU A 157 11.60 -26.36 -0.44
C GLU A 157 10.11 -26.56 -0.12
N GLU A 158 9.68 -27.79 0.06
CA GLU A 158 8.28 -28.10 0.36
C GLU A 158 7.81 -27.45 1.68
N GLY A 159 6.70 -26.71 1.62
CA GLY A 159 6.01 -26.17 2.79
C GLY A 159 6.49 -24.80 3.26
N VAL A 160 7.44 -24.16 2.57
CA VAL A 160 7.91 -22.80 2.94
C VAL A 160 7.00 -21.70 2.38
N ALA A 161 6.45 -21.88 1.17
CA ALA A 161 5.47 -21.01 0.50
C ALA A 161 5.67 -19.49 0.78
N ASP A 162 4.72 -18.86 1.47
CA ASP A 162 4.67 -17.44 1.79
C ASP A 162 5.70 -16.96 2.86
N GLN A 163 6.55 -17.87 3.33
CA GLN A 163 7.65 -17.58 4.26
C GLN A 163 9.02 -17.91 3.66
N ALA A 164 9.07 -18.23 2.35
CA ALA A 164 10.30 -18.58 1.66
C ALA A 164 11.34 -17.46 1.71
N THR A 165 12.57 -17.84 1.90
CA THR A 165 13.76 -16.99 1.76
C THR A 165 14.67 -17.54 0.66
N VAL A 166 15.67 -16.78 0.25
CA VAL A 166 16.66 -17.27 -0.74
C VAL A 166 17.41 -18.53 -0.27
N LEU A 167 17.41 -18.83 1.03
CA LEU A 167 18.01 -20.02 1.60
C LEU A 167 17.15 -21.28 1.41
N ASP A 168 15.89 -21.11 1.10
CA ASP A 168 14.90 -22.18 0.91
C ASP A 168 14.76 -22.57 -0.57
N ILE A 169 15.67 -22.11 -1.44
CA ILE A 169 15.73 -22.52 -2.85
C ILE A 169 16.35 -23.94 -2.91
N ALA A 170 15.51 -24.94 -3.20
CA ALA A 170 15.91 -26.34 -3.29
C ALA A 170 16.63 -26.67 -4.60
N ASP A 171 16.23 -26.02 -5.70
CA ASP A 171 16.87 -26.19 -7.03
C ASP A 171 16.97 -24.83 -7.74
N ASN A 172 18.15 -24.54 -8.26
CA ASN A 172 18.48 -23.34 -9.01
C ASN A 172 19.35 -23.74 -10.23
N PRO A 173 18.73 -24.25 -11.29
CA PRO A 173 19.44 -24.88 -12.39
C PRO A 173 20.35 -23.93 -13.20
N LEU A 174 20.07 -22.64 -13.18
CA LEU A 174 20.88 -21.60 -13.82
C LEU A 174 21.88 -20.95 -12.86
N ASN A 175 22.00 -21.42 -11.61
CA ASN A 175 22.84 -20.79 -10.59
C ASN A 175 22.63 -19.26 -10.50
N LEU A 176 21.36 -18.81 -10.59
CA LEU A 176 21.00 -17.38 -10.52
C LEU A 176 21.46 -16.77 -9.20
N ASP A 177 21.99 -15.56 -9.27
CA ASP A 177 22.46 -14.79 -8.11
C ASP A 177 21.34 -13.85 -7.61
N PHE A 178 20.71 -14.21 -6.49
CA PHE A 178 19.58 -13.46 -5.91
C PHE A 178 20.05 -12.30 -5.06
N ILE A 179 19.61 -11.08 -5.42
CA ILE A 179 19.97 -9.81 -4.78
C ILE A 179 18.73 -9.22 -4.13
N GLU A 180 18.70 -9.25 -2.78
CA GLU A 180 17.62 -8.68 -1.98
C GLU A 180 17.81 -7.17 -1.84
N LEU A 181 16.82 -6.39 -2.27
CA LEU A 181 16.84 -4.93 -2.33
C LEU A 181 15.60 -4.35 -1.68
N GLU A 182 15.69 -3.13 -1.17
CA GLU A 182 14.51 -2.39 -0.75
C GLU A 182 13.59 -2.18 -1.97
N ALA A 183 12.28 -2.49 -1.82
CA ALA A 183 11.35 -2.63 -2.94
C ALA A 183 11.29 -1.38 -3.84
N SER A 184 11.31 -0.17 -3.25
CA SER A 184 11.29 1.11 -3.99
C SER A 184 12.58 1.38 -4.78
N GLN A 185 13.68 0.68 -4.46
CA GLN A 185 14.95 0.87 -5.13
C GLN A 185 15.15 -0.06 -6.33
N ILE A 186 14.38 -1.16 -6.41
CA ILE A 186 14.55 -2.17 -7.46
C ILE A 186 14.42 -1.57 -8.87
N PRO A 187 13.38 -0.76 -9.20
CA PRO A 187 13.25 -0.21 -10.54
C PRO A 187 14.46 0.61 -10.99
N ARG A 188 15.12 1.30 -10.05
CA ARG A 188 16.30 2.14 -10.34
C ARG A 188 17.57 1.33 -10.57
N GLN A 189 17.60 0.09 -10.11
CA GLN A 189 18.74 -0.82 -10.25
C GLN A 189 18.55 -1.85 -11.37
N LEU A 190 17.41 -1.79 -12.08
CA LEU A 190 17.05 -2.79 -13.08
C LEU A 190 18.08 -2.91 -14.21
N ASP A 191 18.76 -1.82 -14.59
CA ASP A 191 19.82 -1.83 -15.61
C ASP A 191 21.06 -2.64 -15.18
N GLU A 192 21.26 -2.86 -13.87
CA GLU A 192 22.39 -3.62 -13.32
C GLU A 192 22.02 -5.09 -13.04
N LEU A 193 20.76 -5.46 -13.28
CA LEU A 193 20.22 -6.80 -13.03
C LEU A 193 19.80 -7.43 -14.36
N ALA A 194 19.94 -8.74 -14.48
CA ALA A 194 19.38 -9.44 -15.63
C ALA A 194 17.85 -9.36 -15.62
N VAL A 195 17.23 -9.60 -14.48
CA VAL A 195 15.80 -9.42 -14.23
C VAL A 195 15.55 -8.99 -12.79
N ALA A 196 14.37 -8.44 -12.50
CA ALA A 196 13.91 -8.22 -11.13
C ALA A 196 12.40 -8.37 -10.98
N ALA A 197 11.97 -8.93 -9.85
CA ALA A 197 10.59 -8.89 -9.41
C ALA A 197 10.29 -7.52 -8.77
N ILE A 198 9.32 -6.79 -9.33
CA ILE A 198 8.98 -5.43 -8.92
C ILE A 198 7.51 -5.37 -8.53
N ASN A 199 7.22 -4.82 -7.35
CA ASN A 199 5.87 -4.51 -6.94
C ASN A 199 5.23 -3.51 -7.90
N THR A 200 4.01 -3.76 -8.31
CA THR A 200 3.31 -3.04 -9.38
C THR A 200 3.22 -1.53 -9.17
N ASN A 201 3.01 -1.06 -7.93
CA ASN A 201 3.00 0.38 -7.67
C ASN A 201 4.35 1.06 -7.97
N PHE A 202 5.47 0.42 -7.63
CA PHE A 202 6.81 0.94 -7.96
C PHE A 202 7.14 0.80 -9.45
N ALA A 203 6.65 -0.25 -10.11
CA ALA A 203 6.79 -0.36 -11.56
C ALA A 203 6.07 0.81 -12.26
N ILE A 204 4.80 1.07 -11.92
CA ILE A 204 4.01 2.17 -12.48
C ILE A 204 4.63 3.54 -12.16
N GLU A 205 5.08 3.77 -10.91
CA GLU A 205 5.75 5.01 -10.52
C GLU A 205 6.99 5.31 -11.38
N HIS A 206 7.69 4.25 -11.83
CA HIS A 206 8.86 4.38 -12.71
C HIS A 206 8.53 4.33 -14.20
N GLY A 207 7.25 4.37 -14.57
CA GLY A 207 6.79 4.50 -15.94
C GLY A 207 6.62 3.18 -16.71
N TYR A 208 6.71 2.04 -16.01
CA TYR A 208 6.38 0.74 -16.61
C TYR A 208 4.86 0.53 -16.65
N VAL A 209 4.39 -0.13 -17.70
CA VAL A 209 3.04 -0.65 -17.82
C VAL A 209 3.08 -2.16 -17.53
N PRO A 210 2.71 -2.62 -16.32
CA PRO A 210 2.90 -4.01 -15.88
C PRO A 210 2.42 -5.07 -16.86
N THR A 211 1.28 -4.85 -17.50
CA THR A 211 0.69 -5.77 -18.49
C THR A 211 1.42 -5.81 -19.84
N GLU A 212 2.29 -4.83 -20.14
CA GLU A 212 3.00 -4.71 -21.41
C GLU A 212 4.50 -4.88 -21.25
N ASP A 213 5.09 -4.34 -20.17
CA ASP A 213 6.54 -4.25 -19.97
C ASP A 213 7.11 -5.38 -19.12
N SER A 214 6.27 -6.11 -18.37
CA SER A 214 6.77 -7.29 -17.65
C SER A 214 7.02 -8.46 -18.61
N ILE A 215 8.13 -9.17 -18.41
CA ILE A 215 8.44 -10.41 -19.15
C ILE A 215 7.77 -11.64 -18.53
N TYR A 216 7.28 -11.51 -17.31
CA TYR A 216 6.42 -12.46 -16.60
C TYR A 216 5.60 -11.71 -15.54
N ILE A 217 4.35 -12.09 -15.32
CA ILE A 217 3.47 -11.42 -14.35
C ILE A 217 2.60 -12.44 -13.61
N GLU A 218 2.29 -12.17 -12.35
CA GLU A 218 1.32 -12.96 -11.58
C GLU A 218 -0.04 -13.04 -12.26
N ALA A 219 -0.77 -14.10 -11.95
CA ALA A 219 -2.17 -14.23 -12.37
C ALA A 219 -3.04 -13.12 -11.77
N ALA A 220 -4.04 -12.68 -12.54
CA ALA A 220 -4.96 -11.60 -12.14
C ALA A 220 -5.77 -11.92 -10.87
N ASP A 221 -5.97 -13.20 -10.55
CA ASP A 221 -6.68 -13.70 -9.37
C ASP A 221 -5.74 -14.03 -8.20
N SER A 222 -4.54 -13.45 -8.17
CA SER A 222 -3.57 -13.64 -7.09
C SER A 222 -4.13 -13.18 -5.74
N PRO A 223 -3.72 -13.79 -4.60
CA PRO A 223 -4.31 -13.51 -3.29
C PRO A 223 -3.83 -12.19 -2.64
N TRP A 224 -3.00 -11.42 -3.33
CA TRP A 224 -2.32 -10.23 -2.80
C TRP A 224 -3.17 -8.95 -2.90
N VAL A 225 -4.46 -9.07 -2.52
CA VAL A 225 -5.40 -7.94 -2.53
C VAL A 225 -4.98 -6.90 -1.50
N ASN A 226 -4.90 -5.64 -1.93
CA ASN A 226 -4.63 -4.51 -1.06
C ASN A 226 -5.84 -4.11 -0.22
N ILE A 227 -5.59 -3.38 0.85
CA ILE A 227 -6.57 -3.09 1.90
C ILE A 227 -6.49 -1.64 2.38
N ILE A 228 -7.60 -1.18 2.96
CA ILE A 228 -7.66 0.02 3.79
C ILE A 228 -7.43 -0.40 5.24
N VAL A 229 -6.56 0.31 5.95
CA VAL A 229 -6.15 0.01 7.32
C VAL A 229 -6.34 1.24 8.20
N VAL A 230 -6.80 1.00 9.43
CA VAL A 230 -7.01 1.99 10.49
C VAL A 230 -6.47 1.47 11.82
N ARG A 231 -6.39 2.31 12.87
CA ARG A 231 -6.17 1.81 14.23
C ARG A 231 -7.36 0.97 14.68
N GLU A 232 -7.11 -0.07 15.49
CA GLU A 232 -8.16 -0.99 15.99
C GLU A 232 -9.30 -0.23 16.69
N GLU A 233 -8.99 0.83 17.45
CA GLU A 233 -9.98 1.65 18.15
C GLU A 233 -10.93 2.41 17.21
N ASN A 234 -10.51 2.66 15.96
CA ASN A 234 -11.26 3.44 14.97
C ASN A 234 -12.04 2.58 13.97
N LYS A 235 -11.93 1.25 14.01
CA LYS A 235 -12.47 0.36 12.97
C LYS A 235 -13.99 0.45 12.74
N ASP A 236 -14.73 0.91 13.76
CA ASP A 236 -16.18 1.03 13.73
C ASP A 236 -16.65 2.51 13.57
N ASP A 237 -15.74 3.43 13.29
CA ASP A 237 -16.06 4.86 13.12
C ASP A 237 -16.90 5.10 11.87
N ALA A 238 -17.98 5.86 12.01
CA ALA A 238 -18.99 6.06 10.97
C ALA A 238 -18.43 6.69 9.67
N VAL A 239 -17.37 7.50 9.76
CA VAL A 239 -16.74 8.13 8.58
C VAL A 239 -16.13 7.10 7.63
N LEU A 240 -15.72 5.94 8.15
CA LEU A 240 -15.15 4.86 7.34
C LEU A 240 -16.18 4.25 6.37
N GLU A 241 -17.47 4.21 6.74
CA GLU A 241 -18.53 3.77 5.82
C GLU A 241 -18.56 4.66 4.57
N THR A 242 -18.39 5.97 4.76
CA THR A 242 -18.33 6.93 3.64
C THR A 242 -17.07 6.72 2.79
N LEU A 243 -15.89 6.65 3.43
CA LEU A 243 -14.63 6.42 2.74
C LEU A 243 -14.66 5.13 1.91
N ILE A 244 -15.06 4.01 2.53
CA ILE A 244 -15.10 2.69 1.88
C ILE A 244 -16.09 2.69 0.72
N ARG A 245 -17.29 3.23 0.91
CA ARG A 245 -18.31 3.33 -0.15
C ARG A 245 -17.82 4.15 -1.35
N LEU A 246 -17.13 5.27 -1.09
CA LEU A 246 -16.56 6.09 -2.15
C LEU A 246 -15.40 5.38 -2.86
N TYR A 247 -14.51 4.74 -2.11
CA TYR A 247 -13.40 3.97 -2.67
C TYR A 247 -13.91 2.83 -3.55
N GLN A 248 -14.92 2.10 -3.10
CA GLN A 248 -15.51 0.96 -3.79
C GLN A 248 -16.67 1.36 -4.74
N SER A 249 -16.71 2.62 -5.19
CA SER A 249 -17.72 3.10 -6.13
C SER A 249 -17.44 2.65 -7.56
N GLU A 250 -18.48 2.72 -8.41
CA GLU A 250 -18.37 2.47 -9.85
C GLU A 250 -17.46 3.51 -10.53
N GLU A 251 -17.48 4.75 -10.05
CA GLU A 251 -16.64 5.85 -10.55
C GLU A 251 -15.15 5.55 -10.32
N VAL A 252 -14.79 5.04 -9.16
CA VAL A 252 -13.40 4.63 -8.86
C VAL A 252 -13.04 3.38 -9.64
N ALA A 253 -13.93 2.39 -9.77
CA ALA A 253 -13.69 1.20 -10.57
C ALA A 253 -13.43 1.55 -12.03
N GLN A 254 -14.22 2.47 -12.62
CA GLN A 254 -14.00 2.96 -13.98
C GLN A 254 -12.68 3.71 -14.10
N PHE A 255 -12.33 4.56 -13.12
CA PHE A 255 -11.05 5.26 -13.08
C PHE A 255 -9.86 4.28 -13.08
N VAL A 256 -9.93 3.23 -12.26
CA VAL A 256 -8.90 2.17 -12.20
C VAL A 256 -8.74 1.48 -13.56
N GLU A 257 -9.84 1.05 -14.18
CA GLU A 257 -9.83 0.38 -15.48
C GLU A 257 -9.23 1.27 -16.58
N GLU A 258 -9.69 2.55 -16.68
CA GLU A 258 -9.26 3.48 -17.72
C GLU A 258 -7.80 3.91 -17.54
N THR A 259 -7.35 4.10 -16.29
CA THR A 259 -6.01 4.62 -16.00
C THR A 259 -4.95 3.52 -16.06
N PHE A 260 -5.22 2.35 -15.46
CA PHE A 260 -4.21 1.30 -15.29
C PHE A 260 -4.36 0.13 -16.27
N GLN A 261 -5.40 0.11 -17.10
CA GLN A 261 -5.56 -0.78 -18.26
C GLN A 261 -5.29 -2.27 -17.94
N GLY A 262 -5.81 -2.74 -16.80
CA GLY A 262 -5.65 -4.11 -16.32
C GLY A 262 -4.39 -4.37 -15.49
N SER A 263 -3.49 -3.39 -15.32
CA SER A 263 -2.33 -3.49 -14.41
C SER A 263 -2.75 -3.51 -12.93
N LEU A 264 -3.91 -2.93 -12.61
CA LEU A 264 -4.59 -3.07 -11.33
C LEU A 264 -6.02 -3.56 -11.55
N ILE A 265 -6.52 -4.37 -10.62
CA ILE A 265 -7.82 -5.02 -10.72
C ILE A 265 -8.60 -4.72 -9.44
N THR A 266 -9.81 -4.18 -9.56
CA THR A 266 -10.68 -3.93 -8.41
C THR A 266 -11.07 -5.24 -7.73
N SER A 267 -11.14 -5.21 -6.38
CA SER A 267 -11.36 -6.42 -5.55
C SER A 267 -12.51 -6.22 -4.56
N TRP A 268 -13.59 -5.56 -5.00
CA TRP A 268 -14.86 -5.37 -4.29
C TRP A 268 -16.03 -5.70 -5.20
#